data_ca8195c4da6805e96e92443045c5a5af
#
_entry.id   ca8195c4da6805e96e92443045c5a5af
#
_cell.length_a   1.000
_cell.length_b   1.000
_cell.length_c   1.000
_cell.angle_alpha   90.00
_cell.angle_beta   90.00
_cell.angle_gamma   90.00
#
_symmetry.space_group_name_H-M   'P 1'
#
loop_
_entity.id
_entity.type
_entity.pdbx_description
1 polymer ?
#
loop_
_entity_poly.entity_id
_entity_poly.type
_entity_poly.pdbx_seq_one_letter_code
_entity_poly.pdbx_strand_id
1 'polypeptide(L)'
;MTILPFAVSHLETLVLQPAQAAWQGELCPDSLQALEATGEAWSLLVRQRIIGCGGVQEQGGGRGLAWALLAQDAGPAMLAATRVVRRYLQASPYRRIEAATACSFAPAARWAAMLGFSSEGRMRAYCQDGGDAERWAYIIPDRQES
;
A
#
# COMPACT_ATOMS: atom_id res chain seq x y z
N MET A 1 -1.05 -3.39 -18.45
CA MET A 1 -0.30 -3.12 -17.22
C MET A 1 0.51 -4.36 -16.85
N THR A 2 1.76 -4.18 -16.56
CA THR A 2 2.66 -5.27 -16.17
C THR A 2 3.03 -5.13 -14.71
N ILE A 3 3.09 -6.26 -13.99
CA ILE A 3 3.50 -6.31 -12.59
C ILE A 3 4.91 -6.84 -12.55
N LEU A 4 5.80 -6.09 -11.89
CA LEU A 4 7.21 -6.45 -11.73
C LEU A 4 7.52 -6.62 -10.25
N PRO A 5 8.52 -7.45 -9.88
CA PRO A 5 9.04 -7.40 -8.52
C PRO A 5 9.52 -5.99 -8.19
N PHE A 6 9.26 -5.56 -6.95
CA PHE A 6 9.67 -4.23 -6.51
C PHE A 6 11.18 -4.12 -6.46
N ALA A 7 11.70 -2.98 -6.92
CA ALA A 7 13.09 -2.57 -6.74
C ALA A 7 13.10 -1.15 -6.17
N VAL A 8 14.02 -0.88 -5.24
CA VAL A 8 14.12 0.46 -4.63
C VAL A 8 14.36 1.53 -5.69
N SER A 9 15.10 1.18 -6.75
CA SER A 9 15.36 2.08 -7.87
C SER A 9 14.07 2.55 -8.59
N HIS A 10 12.99 1.79 -8.50
CA HIS A 10 11.71 2.20 -9.10
C HIS A 10 11.18 3.49 -8.48
N LEU A 11 11.48 3.75 -7.21
CA LEU A 11 11.04 4.96 -6.52
C LEU A 11 11.74 6.21 -7.05
N GLU A 12 12.90 6.08 -7.66
CA GLU A 12 13.66 7.21 -8.20
C GLU A 12 12.94 7.87 -9.37
N THR A 13 12.10 7.12 -10.07
CA THR A 13 11.36 7.61 -11.24
C THR A 13 9.94 8.03 -10.91
N LEU A 14 9.48 7.79 -9.68
CA LEU A 14 8.12 8.14 -9.26
C LEU A 14 8.04 9.59 -8.80
N VAL A 15 7.13 10.35 -9.43
CA VAL A 15 6.70 11.64 -8.90
C VAL A 15 5.43 11.37 -8.09
N LEU A 16 5.58 11.30 -6.77
CA LEU A 16 4.50 10.90 -5.87
C LEU A 16 3.40 11.95 -5.80
N GLN A 17 2.18 11.48 -5.51
CA GLN A 17 1.09 12.36 -5.11
C GLN A 17 1.51 13.14 -3.85
N PRO A 18 1.18 14.45 -3.74
CA PRO A 18 1.69 15.28 -2.64
C PRO A 18 1.45 14.70 -1.24
N ALA A 19 0.28 14.11 -1.01
CA ALA A 19 -0.03 13.50 0.28
C ALA A 19 0.86 12.29 0.59
N GLN A 20 1.28 11.56 -0.44
CA GLN A 20 2.13 10.38 -0.26
C GLN A 20 3.60 10.74 -0.11
N ALA A 21 4.03 11.89 -0.61
CA ALA A 21 5.39 12.37 -0.38
C ALA A 21 5.68 12.52 1.12
N ALA A 22 4.67 12.90 1.92
CA ALA A 22 4.79 12.96 3.37
C ALA A 22 4.93 11.58 4.01
N TRP A 23 4.34 10.55 3.39
CA TRP A 23 4.42 9.17 3.88
C TRP A 23 5.73 8.47 3.51
N GLN A 24 6.39 8.91 2.46
CA GLN A 24 7.63 8.28 1.98
C GLN A 24 8.70 8.22 3.06
N GLY A 25 8.73 9.21 3.96
CA GLY A 25 9.66 9.24 5.07
C GLY A 25 9.42 8.19 6.15
N GLU A 26 8.23 7.57 6.18
CA GLU A 26 7.92 6.48 7.11
C GLU A 26 8.50 5.15 6.65
N LEU A 27 8.84 5.04 5.36
CA LEU A 27 9.51 3.90 4.79
C LEU A 27 11.01 4.20 4.79
N CYS A 28 11.71 3.78 5.84
CA CYS A 28 13.16 3.99 5.90
C CYS A 28 13.88 3.16 4.82
N PRO A 29 15.07 3.58 4.37
CA PRO A 29 15.81 2.87 3.32
C PRO A 29 16.05 1.39 3.63
N ASP A 30 16.32 1.05 4.89
CA ASP A 30 16.55 -0.34 5.28
C ASP A 30 15.28 -1.18 5.12
N SER A 31 14.11 -0.62 5.47
CA SER A 31 12.82 -1.29 5.28
C SER A 31 12.52 -1.52 3.80
N LEU A 32 12.81 -0.55 2.95
CA LEU A 32 12.61 -0.67 1.50
C LEU A 32 13.50 -1.75 0.90
N GLN A 33 14.76 -1.82 1.32
CA GLN A 33 15.68 -2.87 0.87
C GLN A 33 15.21 -4.25 1.32
N ALA A 34 14.70 -4.36 2.55
CA ALA A 34 14.15 -5.60 3.07
C ALA A 34 12.94 -6.06 2.26
N LEU A 35 12.06 -5.14 1.88
CA LEU A 35 10.91 -5.45 1.04
C LEU A 35 11.31 -5.93 -0.36
N GLU A 36 12.35 -5.34 -0.95
CA GLU A 36 12.90 -5.78 -2.21
C GLU A 36 13.45 -7.21 -2.10
N ALA A 37 14.15 -7.51 -1.02
CA ALA A 37 14.78 -8.80 -0.80
C ALA A 37 13.76 -9.92 -0.53
N THR A 38 12.64 -9.62 0.16
CA THR A 38 11.62 -10.62 0.49
C THR A 38 10.73 -11.00 -0.68
N GLY A 39 10.65 -10.16 -1.72
CA GLY A 39 9.77 -10.38 -2.86
C GLY A 39 8.29 -10.15 -2.56
N GLU A 40 7.93 -9.59 -1.43
CA GLU A 40 6.53 -9.30 -1.04
C GLU A 40 6.08 -7.91 -1.46
N ALA A 41 6.80 -7.29 -2.37
CA ALA A 41 6.49 -5.98 -2.90
C ALA A 41 6.55 -6.00 -4.42
N TRP A 42 5.72 -5.18 -5.06
CA TRP A 42 5.55 -5.18 -6.51
C TRP A 42 5.53 -3.75 -7.04
N SER A 43 5.95 -3.61 -8.29
CA SER A 43 5.84 -2.35 -9.02
C SER A 43 4.90 -2.54 -10.20
N LEU A 44 4.15 -1.49 -10.52
CA LEU A 44 3.20 -1.48 -11.62
C LEU A 44 3.78 -0.66 -12.77
N LEU A 45 3.92 -1.32 -13.92
CA LEU A 45 4.48 -0.72 -15.13
C LEU A 45 3.37 -0.52 -16.16
N VAL A 46 3.23 0.69 -16.66
CA VAL A 46 2.31 1.03 -17.74
C VAL A 46 3.08 1.83 -18.79
N ARG A 47 3.08 1.33 -20.05
CA ARG A 47 3.75 1.99 -21.17
C ARG A 47 5.21 2.34 -20.83
N GLN A 48 5.95 1.35 -20.30
CA GLN A 48 7.36 1.46 -19.95
C GLN A 48 7.66 2.47 -18.81
N ARG A 49 6.65 2.80 -18.01
CA ARG A 49 6.82 3.71 -16.89
C ARG A 49 6.25 3.09 -15.61
N ILE A 50 7.00 3.22 -14.50
CA ILE A 50 6.51 2.81 -13.18
C ILE A 50 5.48 3.84 -12.72
N ILE A 51 4.26 3.39 -12.43
CA ILE A 51 3.17 4.25 -11.97
C ILE A 51 2.85 4.05 -10.49
N GLY A 52 3.38 3.02 -9.88
CA GLY A 52 3.17 2.76 -8.47
C GLY A 52 3.96 1.57 -7.99
N CYS A 53 4.16 1.52 -6.71
CA CYS A 53 4.78 0.41 -6.00
C CYS A 53 3.93 0.11 -4.77
N GLY A 54 3.92 -1.13 -4.34
CA GLY A 54 3.21 -1.51 -3.14
C GLY A 54 3.47 -2.94 -2.75
N GLY A 55 2.97 -3.31 -1.60
CA GLY A 55 3.13 -4.66 -1.09
C GLY A 55 2.57 -4.81 0.30
N VAL A 56 2.90 -5.95 0.91
CA VAL A 56 2.53 -6.24 2.29
C VAL A 56 3.78 -6.66 3.05
N GLN A 57 4.06 -5.95 4.13
CA GLN A 57 5.15 -6.30 5.04
C GLN A 57 4.63 -7.22 6.13
N GLU A 58 5.25 -8.38 6.30
CA GLU A 58 4.86 -9.31 7.35
C GLU A 58 5.14 -8.72 8.72
N GLN A 59 4.14 -8.82 9.62
CA GLN A 59 4.23 -8.32 10.99
C GLN A 59 4.29 -9.45 12.02
N GLY A 60 4.24 -10.71 11.58
CA GLY A 60 4.16 -11.88 12.46
C GLY A 60 2.73 -12.21 12.87
N GLY A 61 2.50 -13.45 13.30
CA GLY A 61 1.21 -13.89 13.81
C GLY A 61 0.08 -13.88 12.77
N GLY A 62 0.39 -14.03 11.49
CA GLY A 62 -0.63 -14.02 10.43
C GLY A 62 -1.12 -12.63 10.06
N ARG A 63 -0.37 -11.59 10.43
CA ARG A 63 -0.71 -10.18 10.15
C ARG A 63 0.26 -9.58 9.15
N GLY A 64 -0.24 -8.72 8.27
CA GLY A 64 0.55 -7.95 7.33
C GLY A 64 0.21 -6.48 7.37
N LEU A 65 1.17 -5.65 6.98
CA LEU A 65 0.98 -4.19 6.84
C LEU A 65 1.11 -3.83 5.36
N ALA A 66 0.01 -3.41 4.75
CA ALA A 66 -0.03 -3.00 3.37
C ALA A 66 0.49 -1.56 3.22
N TRP A 67 1.19 -1.33 2.12
CA TRP A 67 1.68 0.00 1.76
C TRP A 67 1.58 0.19 0.25
N ALA A 68 1.46 1.43 -0.18
CA ALA A 68 1.46 1.76 -1.60
C ALA A 68 1.95 3.19 -1.80
N LEU A 69 2.74 3.38 -2.85
CA LEU A 69 3.20 4.68 -3.31
C LEU A 69 2.79 4.82 -4.76
N LEU A 70 2.01 5.84 -5.09
CA LEU A 70 1.44 6.03 -6.41
C LEU A 70 1.97 7.31 -7.05
N ALA A 71 2.23 7.24 -8.37
CA ALA A 71 2.61 8.40 -9.14
C ALA A 71 1.47 9.42 -9.18
N GLN A 72 1.83 10.69 -9.35
CA GLN A 72 0.88 11.80 -9.43
C GLN A 72 -0.18 11.60 -10.51
N ASP A 73 0.20 10.96 -11.61
CA ASP A 73 -0.64 10.74 -12.77
C ASP A 73 -1.11 9.28 -12.93
N ALA A 74 -1.13 8.52 -11.83
CA ALA A 74 -1.57 7.13 -11.85
C ALA A 74 -3.08 6.97 -12.08
N GLY A 75 -3.87 8.04 -11.99
CA GLY A 75 -5.33 8.00 -12.07
C GLY A 75 -5.89 7.16 -13.20
N PRO A 76 -5.44 7.32 -14.47
CA PRO A 76 -5.95 6.53 -15.59
C PRO A 76 -5.73 5.01 -15.44
N ALA A 77 -4.74 4.60 -14.68
CA ALA A 77 -4.40 3.18 -14.47
C ALA A 77 -5.02 2.62 -13.19
N MET A 78 -5.71 3.43 -12.39
CA MET A 78 -6.19 3.00 -11.07
C MET A 78 -7.21 1.88 -11.12
N LEU A 79 -8.05 1.81 -12.15
CA LEU A 79 -9.01 0.72 -12.27
C LEU A 79 -8.30 -0.63 -12.42
N ALA A 80 -7.31 -0.70 -13.30
CA ALA A 80 -6.52 -1.92 -13.50
C ALA A 80 -5.70 -2.25 -12.24
N ALA A 81 -5.10 -1.25 -11.61
CA ALA A 81 -4.35 -1.43 -10.37
C ALA A 81 -5.26 -1.96 -9.26
N THR A 82 -6.46 -1.42 -9.11
CA THR A 82 -7.42 -1.87 -8.11
C THR A 82 -7.77 -3.34 -8.29
N ARG A 83 -8.02 -3.78 -9.52
CA ARG A 83 -8.33 -5.19 -9.82
C ARG A 83 -7.18 -6.11 -9.43
N VAL A 84 -5.96 -5.73 -9.75
CA VAL A 84 -4.76 -6.51 -9.43
C VAL A 84 -4.57 -6.61 -7.91
N VAL A 85 -4.66 -5.49 -7.21
CA VAL A 85 -4.48 -5.45 -5.77
C VAL A 85 -5.58 -6.27 -5.06
N ARG A 86 -6.82 -6.17 -5.50
CA ARG A 86 -7.91 -6.96 -4.93
C ARG A 86 -7.65 -8.46 -5.03
N ARG A 87 -7.18 -8.92 -6.19
CA ARG A 87 -6.83 -10.34 -6.38
C ARG A 87 -5.70 -10.75 -5.45
N TYR A 88 -4.68 -9.91 -5.31
CA TYR A 88 -3.56 -10.17 -4.42
C TYR A 88 -4.04 -10.31 -2.97
N LEU A 89 -4.89 -9.41 -2.51
CA LEU A 89 -5.41 -9.45 -1.15
C LEU A 89 -6.24 -10.71 -0.89
N GLN A 90 -7.09 -11.08 -1.84
CA GLN A 90 -7.92 -12.28 -1.73
C GLN A 90 -7.09 -13.56 -1.67
N ALA A 91 -5.96 -13.61 -2.37
CA ALA A 91 -5.07 -14.77 -2.42
C ALA A 91 -4.00 -14.76 -1.33
N SER A 92 -3.88 -13.68 -0.58
CA SER A 92 -2.84 -13.49 0.42
C SER A 92 -2.97 -14.49 1.57
N PRO A 93 -1.85 -14.93 2.20
CA PRO A 93 -1.89 -15.91 3.29
C PRO A 93 -2.23 -15.30 4.65
N TYR A 94 -2.32 -13.96 4.74
CA TYR A 94 -2.56 -13.29 6.01
C TYR A 94 -4.03 -13.39 6.41
N ARG A 95 -4.29 -13.57 7.71
CA ARG A 95 -5.66 -13.48 8.22
C ARG A 95 -6.10 -12.04 8.43
N ARG A 96 -5.13 -11.12 8.62
CA ARG A 96 -5.37 -9.70 8.82
C ARG A 96 -4.31 -8.88 8.10
N ILE A 97 -4.75 -7.94 7.27
CA ILE A 97 -3.87 -6.98 6.62
C ILE A 97 -4.31 -5.59 7.06
N GLU A 98 -3.37 -4.81 7.61
CA GLU A 98 -3.63 -3.45 8.04
C GLU A 98 -3.10 -2.46 7.01
N ALA A 99 -3.69 -1.26 6.99
CA ALA A 99 -3.22 -0.13 6.21
C ALA A 99 -3.53 1.15 6.96
N ALA A 100 -2.80 2.21 6.63
CA ALA A 100 -3.04 3.53 7.19
C ALA A 100 -3.16 4.54 6.05
N THR A 101 -4.12 5.47 6.16
CA THR A 101 -4.30 6.55 5.20
C THR A 101 -4.32 7.89 5.92
N ALA A 102 -3.66 8.90 5.33
CA ALA A 102 -3.70 10.25 5.92
C ALA A 102 -5.12 10.81 5.84
N CYS A 103 -5.63 11.32 6.95
CA CYS A 103 -6.97 11.92 6.99
C CYS A 103 -7.10 13.14 6.08
N SER A 104 -5.98 13.82 5.79
CA SER A 104 -5.95 14.96 4.89
C SER A 104 -6.08 14.60 3.41
N PHE A 105 -6.07 13.30 3.08
CA PHE A 105 -6.12 12.84 1.69
C PHE A 105 -7.24 11.82 1.48
N ALA A 106 -8.45 12.31 1.26
CA ALA A 106 -9.65 11.49 1.10
C ALA A 106 -9.57 10.43 -0.01
N PRO A 107 -8.90 10.64 -1.16
CA PRO A 107 -8.80 9.59 -2.18
C PRO A 107 -8.17 8.30 -1.67
N ALA A 108 -7.22 8.36 -0.74
CA ALA A 108 -6.61 7.15 -0.18
C ALA A 108 -7.62 6.34 0.63
N ALA A 109 -8.45 7.00 1.43
CA ALA A 109 -9.52 6.33 2.19
C ALA A 109 -10.54 5.68 1.25
N ARG A 110 -10.94 6.39 0.19
CA ARG A 110 -11.84 5.81 -0.81
C ARG A 110 -11.26 4.58 -1.47
N TRP A 111 -9.99 4.61 -1.80
CA TRP A 111 -9.33 3.47 -2.42
C TRP A 111 -9.24 2.27 -1.46
N ALA A 112 -8.88 2.51 -0.20
CA ALA A 112 -8.86 1.46 0.82
C ALA A 112 -10.23 0.76 0.92
N ALA A 113 -11.31 1.54 0.94
CA ALA A 113 -12.67 0.99 0.97
C ALA A 113 -12.98 0.17 -0.30
N MET A 114 -12.58 0.65 -1.47
CA MET A 114 -12.76 -0.07 -2.74
C MET A 114 -11.98 -1.40 -2.76
N LEU A 115 -10.84 -1.47 -2.11
CA LEU A 115 -10.04 -2.68 -2.02
C LEU A 115 -10.65 -3.71 -1.06
N GLY A 116 -11.62 -3.33 -0.26
CA GLY A 116 -12.28 -4.21 0.70
C GLY A 116 -11.85 -4.02 2.15
N PHE A 117 -11.05 -3.01 2.43
CA PHE A 117 -10.68 -2.67 3.81
C PHE A 117 -11.84 -2.01 4.53
N SER A 118 -11.91 -2.21 5.85
CA SER A 118 -12.86 -1.53 6.74
C SER A 118 -12.10 -0.63 7.71
N SER A 119 -12.66 0.54 8.00
CA SER A 119 -12.06 1.47 8.94
C SER A 119 -12.13 0.95 10.38
N GLU A 120 -11.04 1.11 11.11
CA GLU A 120 -10.96 0.79 12.55
C GLU A 120 -10.68 2.04 13.40
N GLY A 121 -10.80 3.20 12.81
CA GLY A 121 -10.76 4.45 13.57
C GLY A 121 -9.58 5.35 13.22
N ARG A 122 -9.57 6.49 13.91
CA ARG A 122 -8.60 7.56 13.71
C ARG A 122 -7.40 7.39 14.64
N MET A 123 -6.21 7.61 14.08
CA MET A 123 -4.95 7.66 14.82
C MET A 123 -4.46 9.11 14.83
N ARG A 124 -4.54 9.76 15.99
CA ARG A 124 -4.17 11.17 16.11
C ARG A 124 -2.65 11.36 16.05
N ALA A 125 -2.22 12.40 15.36
CA ALA A 125 -0.82 12.80 15.24
C ALA A 125 0.10 11.66 14.74
N TYR A 126 -0.43 10.81 13.88
CA TYR A 126 0.27 9.61 13.39
C TYR A 126 1.24 9.93 12.26
N CYS A 127 0.88 10.87 11.37
CA CYS A 127 1.70 11.20 10.21
C CYS A 127 2.93 12.01 10.60
N GLN A 128 3.99 11.96 9.78
CA GLN A 128 5.22 12.70 10.04
C GLN A 128 5.02 14.21 10.17
N ASP A 129 4.04 14.76 9.43
CA ASP A 129 3.68 16.18 9.51
C ASP A 129 2.83 16.52 10.74
N GLY A 130 2.56 15.54 11.61
CA GLY A 130 1.72 15.71 12.78
C GLY A 130 0.23 15.53 12.51
N GLY A 131 -0.17 15.28 11.28
CA GLY A 131 -1.57 15.05 10.93
C GLY A 131 -2.08 13.70 11.37
N ASP A 132 -3.41 13.55 11.36
CA ASP A 132 -4.07 12.32 11.75
C ASP A 132 -4.11 11.33 10.57
N ALA A 133 -4.18 10.06 10.89
CA ALA A 133 -4.38 8.99 9.93
C ALA A 133 -5.57 8.12 10.33
N GLU A 134 -6.07 7.34 9.38
CA GLU A 134 -7.11 6.36 9.62
C GLU A 134 -6.52 4.96 9.50
N ARG A 135 -6.85 4.08 10.43
CA ARG A 135 -6.45 2.67 10.41
C ARG A 135 -7.50 1.86 9.68
N TRP A 136 -7.06 1.03 8.76
CA TRP A 136 -7.90 0.15 7.98
C TRP A 136 -7.47 -1.30 8.19
N ALA A 137 -8.41 -2.22 8.10
CA ALA A 137 -8.13 -3.65 8.17
C ALA A 137 -8.87 -4.42 7.09
N TYR A 138 -8.18 -5.39 6.51
CA TYR A 138 -8.73 -6.38 5.60
C TYR A 138 -8.67 -7.73 6.31
N ILE A 139 -9.83 -8.27 6.64
CA ILE A 139 -9.95 -9.50 7.42
C ILE A 139 -10.40 -10.63 6.49
N ILE A 140 -9.73 -11.77 6.58
CA ILE A 140 -10.08 -12.96 5.82
C ILE A 140 -10.66 -13.98 6.79
N PRO A 141 -12.01 -14.11 6.88
CA PRO A 141 -12.66 -14.87 7.95
C PRO A 141 -12.23 -16.33 8.04
N ASP A 142 -12.04 -16.99 6.91
CA ASP A 142 -11.73 -18.43 6.86
C ASP A 142 -10.34 -18.76 7.44
N ARG A 143 -9.53 -17.73 7.74
CA ARG A 143 -8.18 -17.90 8.29
C ARG A 143 -8.08 -17.51 9.75
N GLN A 144 -9.18 -17.08 10.36
CA GLN A 144 -9.18 -16.65 11.77
C GLN A 144 -9.07 -17.83 12.73
N GLU A 145 -9.52 -19.01 12.32
CA GLU A 145 -9.58 -20.19 13.17
C GLU A 145 -8.31 -21.05 13.10
N SER A 146 -7.35 -20.72 12.25
CA SER A 146 -6.14 -21.52 12.06
C SER A 146 -5.00 -21.12 12.98
#